data_55fce24d71c654f34cd4d66f2ff4c532
#
_entry.id   55fce24d71c654f34cd4d66f2ff4c532
#
_cell.length_a   1.000
_cell.length_b   1.000
_cell.length_c   1.000
_cell.angle_alpha   90.00
_cell.angle_beta   90.00
_cell.angle_gamma   90.00
#
_symmetry.space_group_name_H-M   'P 1'
#
loop_
_entity.id
_entity.type
_entity.pdbx_description
1 polymer ?
#
loop_
_entity_poly.entity_id
_entity_poly.type
_entity_poly.pdbx_seq_one_letter_code
_entity_poly.pdbx_strand_id
1 'polypeptide(L)'
;MNEADRTRLSEIFAPYITDSAGHYTYRVKGKEAQLEHLQQIGHAIHTLLQELKDGYGEELAYQVLERIFTENFHLIENGVRAKENTEITSSSLQSVDDLEATYRTKGNEHYKGYVANITETCDPENEIQLITKVQVAPNNVDDGQLLAEALPNLKERTALDTMVTDGGFGSEISDIALQEQNVTLIQTALRGAQPDPDAFTLSDFDIQQDEQGSPTILTCPQGQTVPVTAGRTTGWQSRFDPTICAACPFQQSGRCRTKPQKRDPRYLLTFTTPDIRTAQRRQNYRKHIGNSHNLRSAVESTVRSVKYPFPAGKLPVRGKFRVTCMAIASAATVNVRRIQRYLMRRIKQNEVEKRSQNEEATKRIDSFFSFFPFSPRTWLFFCS
;
A
#
# COMPACT_ATOMS: atom_id res chain seq x y z
N MET A 1 -34.60 -2.68 -23.87
CA MET A 1 -35.96 -3.23 -23.67
C MET A 1 -36.88 -2.58 -24.67
N ASN A 2 -37.67 -3.38 -25.42
CA ASN A 2 -38.62 -2.87 -26.40
C ASN A 2 -39.84 -2.23 -25.72
N GLU A 3 -40.71 -1.53 -26.50
CA GLU A 3 -41.82 -0.74 -25.97
C GLU A 3 -42.95 -1.63 -25.41
N ALA A 4 -43.18 -2.83 -25.99
CA ALA A 4 -44.18 -3.78 -25.52
C ALA A 4 -43.80 -4.32 -24.13
N ASP A 5 -42.56 -4.74 -23.93
CA ASP A 5 -42.08 -5.20 -22.62
C ASP A 5 -42.04 -4.06 -21.59
N ARG A 6 -41.71 -2.85 -22.04
CA ARG A 6 -41.71 -1.68 -21.17
C ARG A 6 -43.10 -1.35 -20.66
N THR A 7 -44.12 -1.48 -21.52
CA THR A 7 -45.52 -1.27 -21.12
C THR A 7 -46.00 -2.39 -20.21
N ARG A 8 -45.72 -3.64 -20.58
CA ARG A 8 -46.12 -4.84 -19.80
C ARG A 8 -45.55 -4.85 -18.38
N LEU A 9 -44.31 -4.42 -18.21
CA LEU A 9 -43.59 -4.45 -16.93
C LEU A 9 -43.59 -3.12 -16.20
N SER A 10 -44.30 -2.12 -16.73
CA SER A 10 -44.27 -0.73 -16.22
C SER A 10 -44.63 -0.62 -14.74
N GLU A 11 -45.60 -1.40 -14.25
CA GLU A 11 -46.04 -1.36 -12.84
C GLU A 11 -44.90 -1.81 -11.89
N ILE A 12 -44.00 -2.69 -12.33
CA ILE A 12 -42.92 -3.21 -11.50
C ILE A 12 -41.82 -2.16 -11.30
N PHE A 13 -41.47 -1.43 -12.36
CA PHE A 13 -40.31 -0.51 -12.30
C PHE A 13 -40.66 0.98 -12.25
N ALA A 14 -41.91 1.37 -12.58
CA ALA A 14 -42.32 2.77 -12.54
C ALA A 14 -42.00 3.48 -11.20
N PRO A 15 -42.19 2.86 -10.02
CA PRO A 15 -41.82 3.47 -8.76
C PRO A 15 -40.35 3.84 -8.63
N TYR A 16 -39.46 3.23 -9.43
CA TYR A 16 -38.00 3.37 -9.34
C TYR A 16 -37.39 4.20 -10.48
N ILE A 17 -38.18 4.61 -11.51
CA ILE A 17 -37.72 5.37 -12.69
C ILE A 17 -38.19 6.83 -12.63
N THR A 18 -38.10 7.46 -11.49
CA THR A 18 -38.41 8.87 -11.36
C THR A 18 -37.14 9.69 -11.14
N ASP A 19 -37.15 10.99 -11.46
CA ASP A 19 -36.01 11.88 -11.19
C ASP A 19 -35.61 11.91 -9.71
N SER A 20 -36.54 11.52 -8.83
CA SER A 20 -36.32 11.40 -7.38
C SER A 20 -36.06 9.97 -6.90
N ALA A 21 -35.91 9.00 -7.78
CA ALA A 21 -35.75 7.57 -7.40
C ALA A 21 -34.53 7.35 -6.50
N GLY A 22 -33.41 8.06 -6.74
CA GLY A 22 -32.22 8.02 -5.89
C GLY A 22 -32.47 8.50 -4.44
N HIS A 23 -33.52 9.26 -4.19
CA HIS A 23 -33.89 9.71 -2.87
C HIS A 23 -34.95 8.83 -2.19
N TYR A 24 -35.47 7.83 -2.87
CA TYR A 24 -36.56 7.00 -2.38
C TYR A 24 -36.19 6.24 -1.11
N THR A 25 -35.02 5.64 -1.08
CA THR A 25 -34.51 4.91 0.10
C THR A 25 -34.23 5.82 1.30
N TYR A 26 -33.87 7.08 1.10
CA TYR A 26 -33.64 8.03 2.19
C TYR A 26 -34.94 8.53 2.82
N ARG A 27 -36.09 8.35 2.19
CA ARG A 27 -37.40 8.74 2.73
C ARG A 27 -37.97 7.68 3.64
N VAL A 28 -37.55 6.41 3.52
CA VAL A 28 -37.97 5.31 4.37
C VAL A 28 -37.25 5.40 5.71
N LYS A 29 -37.95 5.67 6.78
CA LYS A 29 -37.41 5.82 8.12
C LYS A 29 -37.68 4.56 8.95
N GLY A 30 -36.67 4.11 9.68
CA GLY A 30 -36.72 2.92 10.53
C GLY A 30 -36.16 1.67 9.86
N LYS A 31 -35.46 0.86 10.62
CA LYS A 31 -34.75 -0.33 10.10
C LYS A 31 -35.70 -1.37 9.50
N GLU A 32 -36.83 -1.60 10.13
CA GLU A 32 -37.83 -2.58 9.65
C GLU A 32 -38.43 -2.16 8.32
N ALA A 33 -38.88 -0.89 8.20
CA ALA A 33 -39.43 -0.36 6.96
C ALA A 33 -38.38 -0.31 5.82
N GLN A 34 -37.10 -0.04 6.16
CA GLN A 34 -36.02 -0.10 5.18
C GLN A 34 -35.76 -1.53 4.70
N LEU A 35 -35.82 -2.52 5.59
CA LEU A 35 -35.66 -3.93 5.22
C LEU A 35 -36.82 -4.40 4.35
N GLU A 36 -38.06 -4.07 4.72
CA GLU A 36 -39.25 -4.39 3.92
C GLU A 36 -39.17 -3.78 2.54
N HIS A 37 -38.80 -2.51 2.44
CA HIS A 37 -38.60 -1.83 1.17
C HIS A 37 -37.50 -2.50 0.34
N LEU A 38 -36.37 -2.88 0.97
CA LEU A 38 -35.29 -3.59 0.26
C LEU A 38 -35.76 -4.95 -0.26
N GLN A 39 -36.60 -5.67 0.47
CA GLN A 39 -37.20 -6.92 0.03
C GLN A 39 -38.14 -6.69 -1.17
N GLN A 40 -38.95 -5.62 -1.16
CA GLN A 40 -39.80 -5.24 -2.32
C GLN A 40 -38.97 -4.98 -3.56
N ILE A 41 -37.83 -4.26 -3.43
CA ILE A 41 -36.86 -4.07 -4.52
C ILE A 41 -36.33 -5.42 -5.01
N GLY A 42 -35.96 -6.33 -4.11
CA GLY A 42 -35.50 -7.67 -4.45
C GLY A 42 -36.54 -8.48 -5.23
N HIS A 43 -37.79 -8.43 -4.84
CA HIS A 43 -38.89 -9.06 -5.56
C HIS A 43 -39.06 -8.46 -6.96
N ALA A 44 -39.04 -7.14 -7.09
CA ALA A 44 -39.16 -6.47 -8.39
C ALA A 44 -38.01 -6.88 -9.34
N ILE A 45 -36.77 -6.87 -8.85
CA ILE A 45 -35.61 -7.33 -9.62
C ILE A 45 -35.75 -8.78 -10.05
N HIS A 46 -36.15 -9.67 -9.14
CA HIS A 46 -36.34 -11.09 -9.44
C HIS A 46 -37.41 -11.32 -10.54
N THR A 47 -38.54 -10.63 -10.45
CA THR A 47 -39.59 -10.69 -11.45
C THR A 47 -39.10 -10.20 -12.82
N LEU A 48 -38.38 -9.05 -12.85
CA LEU A 48 -37.77 -8.54 -14.08
C LEU A 48 -36.77 -9.52 -14.68
N LEU A 49 -35.96 -10.19 -13.87
CA LEU A 49 -35.01 -11.19 -14.35
C LEU A 49 -35.73 -12.41 -14.98
N GLN A 50 -36.81 -12.88 -14.37
CA GLN A 50 -37.60 -13.98 -14.93
C GLN A 50 -38.25 -13.60 -16.26
N GLU A 51 -38.91 -12.44 -16.31
CA GLU A 51 -39.68 -11.99 -17.47
C GLU A 51 -38.82 -11.56 -18.67
N LEU A 52 -37.59 -11.12 -18.42
CA LEU A 52 -36.72 -10.59 -19.46
C LEU A 52 -35.63 -11.59 -19.91
N LYS A 53 -35.52 -12.75 -19.29
CA LYS A 53 -34.43 -13.71 -19.53
C LYS A 53 -34.31 -14.11 -21.00
N ASP A 54 -35.41 -14.52 -21.61
CA ASP A 54 -35.39 -15.09 -22.97
C ASP A 54 -35.05 -14.03 -24.04
N GLY A 55 -35.42 -12.77 -23.80
CA GLY A 55 -35.21 -11.70 -24.79
C GLY A 55 -33.96 -10.86 -24.55
N TYR A 56 -33.42 -10.85 -23.33
CA TYR A 56 -32.37 -9.89 -22.92
C TYR A 56 -31.23 -10.53 -22.12
N GLY A 57 -31.19 -11.85 -21.93
CA GLY A 57 -30.20 -12.56 -21.11
C GLY A 57 -28.74 -12.26 -21.48
N GLU A 58 -28.46 -12.06 -22.77
CA GLU A 58 -27.11 -11.71 -23.28
C GLU A 58 -26.78 -10.22 -23.18
N GLU A 59 -27.74 -9.38 -22.83
CA GLU A 59 -27.54 -7.96 -22.70
C GLU A 59 -26.78 -7.62 -21.43
N LEU A 60 -25.77 -6.73 -21.53
CA LEU A 60 -24.96 -6.29 -20.36
C LEU A 60 -25.85 -5.75 -19.23
N ALA A 61 -26.89 -5.01 -19.54
CA ALA A 61 -27.81 -4.46 -18.55
C ALA A 61 -28.54 -5.55 -17.76
N TYR A 62 -28.94 -6.65 -18.44
CA TYR A 62 -29.56 -7.82 -17.79
C TYR A 62 -28.54 -8.52 -16.87
N GLN A 63 -27.33 -8.78 -17.36
CA GLN A 63 -26.25 -9.42 -16.59
C GLN A 63 -25.88 -8.59 -15.34
N VAL A 64 -25.87 -7.26 -15.45
CA VAL A 64 -25.65 -6.36 -14.31
C VAL A 64 -26.81 -6.46 -13.31
N LEU A 65 -28.05 -6.53 -13.78
CA LEU A 65 -29.22 -6.69 -12.91
C LEU A 65 -29.19 -8.04 -12.19
N GLU A 66 -28.84 -9.12 -12.90
CA GLU A 66 -28.66 -10.46 -12.32
C GLU A 66 -27.53 -10.47 -11.27
N ARG A 67 -26.42 -9.80 -11.56
CA ARG A 67 -25.32 -9.61 -10.61
C ARG A 67 -25.77 -8.86 -9.35
N ILE A 68 -26.53 -7.77 -9.50
CA ILE A 68 -27.10 -7.04 -8.35
C ILE A 68 -27.97 -7.95 -7.51
N PHE A 69 -28.83 -8.76 -8.14
CA PHE A 69 -29.70 -9.68 -7.43
C PHE A 69 -28.88 -10.74 -6.66
N THR A 70 -28.00 -11.45 -7.34
CA THR A 70 -27.22 -12.54 -6.73
C THR A 70 -26.25 -12.07 -5.63
N GLU A 71 -25.76 -10.86 -5.72
CA GLU A 71 -24.84 -10.29 -4.72
C GLU A 71 -25.57 -9.76 -3.47
N ASN A 72 -26.84 -9.32 -3.58
CA ASN A 72 -27.57 -8.66 -2.51
C ASN A 72 -28.77 -9.43 -1.95
N PHE A 73 -29.23 -10.47 -2.66
CA PHE A 73 -30.44 -11.19 -2.27
C PHE A 73 -30.23 -12.70 -2.30
N HIS A 74 -31.06 -13.41 -1.53
CA HIS A 74 -31.25 -14.86 -1.61
C HIS A 74 -32.65 -15.17 -2.13
N LEU A 75 -32.76 -16.14 -3.03
CA LEU A 75 -34.01 -16.76 -3.38
C LEU A 75 -34.34 -17.83 -2.32
N ILE A 76 -35.48 -17.73 -1.69
CA ILE A 76 -35.98 -18.66 -0.67
C ILE A 76 -37.33 -19.29 -1.13
N GLU A 77 -37.77 -20.33 -0.47
CA GLU A 77 -39.03 -21.06 -0.88
C GLU A 77 -40.24 -20.12 -0.99
N ASN A 78 -40.35 -19.11 -0.12
CA ASN A 78 -41.48 -18.19 -0.09
C ASN A 78 -41.12 -16.77 -0.64
N GLY A 79 -40.11 -16.66 -1.53
CA GLY A 79 -39.79 -15.38 -2.19
C GLY A 79 -38.32 -14.96 -2.12
N VAL A 80 -38.07 -13.69 -1.85
CA VAL A 80 -36.74 -13.08 -1.83
C VAL A 80 -36.41 -12.55 -0.46
N ARG A 81 -35.19 -12.82 0.03
CA ARG A 81 -34.63 -12.26 1.27
C ARG A 81 -33.40 -11.42 0.96
N ALA A 82 -33.34 -10.23 1.47
CA ALA A 82 -32.12 -9.42 1.42
C ALA A 82 -31.00 -10.08 2.24
N LYS A 83 -29.76 -10.03 1.72
CA LYS A 83 -28.55 -10.47 2.44
C LYS A 83 -28.22 -9.53 3.58
N GLU A 84 -27.70 -10.09 4.65
CA GLU A 84 -27.12 -9.30 5.74
C GLU A 84 -25.75 -8.73 5.31
N ASN A 85 -25.29 -7.66 5.99
CA ASN A 85 -24.00 -7.03 5.69
C ASN A 85 -22.80 -8.00 5.76
N THR A 86 -22.89 -9.02 6.59
CA THR A 86 -21.89 -10.08 6.75
C THR A 86 -21.84 -11.06 5.58
N GLU A 87 -22.93 -11.15 4.81
CA GLU A 87 -23.07 -12.01 3.62
C GLU A 87 -22.64 -11.28 2.32
N ILE A 88 -22.48 -9.94 2.37
CA ILE A 88 -22.09 -9.13 1.21
C ILE A 88 -20.56 -9.04 1.15
N THR A 89 -19.97 -9.43 0.03
CA THR A 89 -18.52 -9.41 -0.16
C THR A 89 -18.00 -8.02 -0.53
N SER A 90 -16.73 -7.75 -0.27
CA SER A 90 -16.08 -6.48 -0.67
C SER A 90 -15.98 -6.30 -2.20
N SER A 91 -16.13 -7.38 -2.97
CA SER A 91 -16.16 -7.39 -4.43
C SER A 91 -17.55 -7.19 -5.03
N SER A 92 -18.59 -7.06 -4.19
CA SER A 92 -19.95 -6.78 -4.65
C SER A 92 -20.01 -5.46 -5.42
N LEU A 93 -20.90 -5.41 -6.41
CA LEU A 93 -21.06 -4.27 -7.30
C LEU A 93 -21.34 -2.97 -6.53
N GLN A 94 -20.48 -1.98 -6.71
CA GLN A 94 -20.60 -0.70 -6.03
C GLN A 94 -21.26 0.40 -6.87
N SER A 95 -21.27 0.21 -8.20
CA SER A 95 -21.90 1.13 -9.15
C SER A 95 -22.18 0.42 -10.47
N VAL A 96 -23.34 0.67 -11.05
CA VAL A 96 -23.68 0.19 -12.41
C VAL A 96 -22.84 0.87 -13.51
N ASP A 97 -22.30 2.06 -13.22
CA ASP A 97 -21.42 2.79 -14.14
C ASP A 97 -19.95 2.40 -14.00
N ASP A 98 -19.60 1.55 -13.01
CA ASP A 98 -18.23 1.12 -12.75
C ASP A 98 -18.24 -0.29 -12.13
N LEU A 99 -18.27 -1.29 -13.01
CA LEU A 99 -18.44 -2.69 -12.65
C LEU A 99 -17.22 -3.32 -11.96
N GLU A 100 -16.06 -2.65 -12.03
CA GLU A 100 -14.81 -3.12 -11.42
C GLU A 100 -14.54 -2.46 -10.05
N ALA A 101 -15.32 -1.45 -9.68
CA ALA A 101 -15.19 -0.76 -8.41
C ALA A 101 -15.54 -1.71 -7.25
N THR A 102 -14.70 -1.73 -6.22
CA THR A 102 -14.87 -2.56 -5.03
C THR A 102 -15.01 -1.71 -3.77
N TYR A 103 -15.30 -2.37 -2.66
CA TYR A 103 -15.52 -1.75 -1.36
C TYR A 103 -14.40 -2.10 -0.37
N ARG A 104 -13.92 -1.11 0.37
CA ARG A 104 -12.94 -1.29 1.46
C ARG A 104 -13.31 -0.42 2.67
N THR A 105 -13.23 -0.98 3.86
CA THR A 105 -13.29 -0.23 5.11
C THR A 105 -11.88 -0.02 5.66
N LYS A 106 -11.56 1.20 6.08
CA LYS A 106 -10.32 1.53 6.79
C LYS A 106 -10.64 2.37 8.02
N GLY A 107 -10.52 1.77 9.19
CA GLY A 107 -11.05 2.35 10.42
C GLY A 107 -12.57 2.49 10.33
N ASN A 108 -13.09 3.69 10.54
CA ASN A 108 -14.52 4.01 10.42
C ASN A 108 -14.90 4.58 9.04
N GLU A 109 -13.95 4.66 8.12
CA GLU A 109 -14.15 5.22 6.80
C GLU A 109 -14.44 4.13 5.75
N HIS A 110 -15.36 4.43 4.84
CA HIS A 110 -15.82 3.55 3.79
C HIS A 110 -15.40 4.08 2.42
N TYR A 111 -14.68 3.26 1.67
CA TYR A 111 -14.15 3.63 0.36
C TYR A 111 -14.73 2.73 -0.72
N LYS A 112 -15.19 3.34 -1.82
CA LYS A 112 -15.65 2.66 -3.02
C LYS A 112 -14.75 3.03 -4.19
N GLY A 113 -14.35 2.05 -5.00
CA GLY A 113 -13.53 2.27 -6.18
C GLY A 113 -12.19 1.56 -6.14
N TYR A 114 -11.09 2.32 -6.24
CA TYR A 114 -9.75 1.79 -6.49
C TYR A 114 -8.75 2.28 -5.46
N VAL A 115 -7.70 1.49 -5.27
CA VAL A 115 -6.46 1.91 -4.62
C VAL A 115 -5.43 2.29 -5.67
N ALA A 116 -4.64 3.32 -5.41
CA ALA A 116 -3.49 3.69 -6.23
C ALA A 116 -2.23 3.64 -5.37
N ASN A 117 -1.32 2.73 -5.72
CA ASN A 117 0.01 2.65 -5.12
C ASN A 117 1.00 3.44 -5.98
N ILE A 118 1.83 4.24 -5.32
CA ILE A 118 2.85 5.07 -5.95
C ILE A 118 4.20 4.66 -5.39
N THR A 119 5.12 4.32 -6.27
CA THR A 119 6.52 4.05 -5.93
C THR A 119 7.40 5.19 -6.45
N GLU A 120 8.31 5.66 -5.61
CA GLU A 120 9.31 6.66 -5.98
C GLU A 120 10.70 6.26 -5.48
N THR A 121 11.73 6.84 -6.08
CA THR A 121 13.10 6.72 -5.56
C THR A 121 13.20 7.44 -4.22
N CYS A 122 14.05 6.93 -3.31
CA CYS A 122 14.23 7.53 -1.99
C CYS A 122 15.69 7.47 -1.50
N ASP A 123 16.62 7.13 -2.38
CA ASP A 123 18.05 7.13 -2.04
C ASP A 123 18.49 8.58 -1.75
N PRO A 124 19.09 8.85 -0.58
CA PRO A 124 19.60 10.18 -0.22
C PRO A 124 20.68 10.72 -1.18
N GLU A 125 21.41 9.83 -1.84
CA GLU A 125 22.45 10.20 -2.82
C GLU A 125 21.88 10.70 -4.16
N ASN A 126 20.60 10.47 -4.41
CA ASN A 126 19.94 10.98 -5.59
C ASN A 126 19.71 12.48 -5.52
N GLU A 127 20.23 13.23 -6.48
CA GLU A 127 19.98 14.68 -6.61
C GLU A 127 18.50 15.02 -6.83
N ILE A 128 17.72 14.07 -7.33
CA ILE A 128 16.29 14.19 -7.60
C ILE A 128 15.58 12.87 -7.31
N GLN A 129 14.45 12.95 -6.62
CA GLN A 129 13.57 11.80 -6.41
C GLN A 129 12.42 11.82 -7.43
N LEU A 130 12.18 10.68 -8.07
CA LEU A 130 11.18 10.54 -9.13
C LEU A 130 10.21 9.39 -8.83
N ILE A 131 8.95 9.58 -9.21
CA ILE A 131 7.95 8.51 -9.22
C ILE A 131 8.33 7.53 -10.34
N THR A 132 8.54 6.27 -9.98
CA THR A 132 8.96 5.20 -10.88
C THR A 132 7.83 4.29 -11.31
N LYS A 133 6.77 4.16 -10.47
CA LYS A 133 5.62 3.30 -10.78
C LYS A 133 4.33 3.85 -10.17
N VAL A 134 3.25 3.67 -10.92
CA VAL A 134 1.87 3.85 -10.47
C VAL A 134 1.12 2.56 -10.75
N GLN A 135 0.48 1.98 -9.73
CA GLN A 135 -0.41 0.83 -9.87
C GLN A 135 -1.80 1.24 -9.42
N VAL A 136 -2.81 0.86 -10.20
CA VAL A 136 -4.21 1.04 -9.85
C VAL A 136 -4.89 -0.34 -9.84
N ALA A 137 -5.52 -0.66 -8.73
CA ALA A 137 -6.23 -1.93 -8.54
C ALA A 137 -7.57 -1.68 -7.83
N PRO A 138 -8.51 -2.64 -7.88
CA PRO A 138 -9.67 -2.64 -6.99
C PRO A 138 -9.23 -2.44 -5.54
N ASN A 139 -9.98 -1.66 -4.78
CA ASN A 139 -9.50 -1.21 -3.46
C ASN A 139 -9.48 -2.30 -2.37
N ASN A 140 -10.04 -3.48 -2.66
CA ASN A 140 -10.00 -4.67 -1.82
C ASN A 140 -8.78 -5.57 -2.07
N VAL A 141 -7.93 -5.25 -3.06
CA VAL A 141 -6.66 -5.96 -3.29
C VAL A 141 -5.67 -5.61 -2.17
N ASP A 142 -4.96 -6.61 -1.67
CA ASP A 142 -3.97 -6.43 -0.60
C ASP A 142 -2.73 -5.68 -1.10
N ASP A 143 -2.21 -4.76 -0.28
CA ASP A 143 -1.07 -3.93 -0.63
C ASP A 143 0.21 -4.78 -0.85
N GLY A 144 0.36 -5.91 -0.13
CA GLY A 144 1.46 -6.86 -0.30
C GLY A 144 1.41 -7.61 -1.63
N GLN A 145 0.21 -7.93 -2.13
CA GLN A 145 0.04 -8.50 -3.46
C GLN A 145 0.47 -7.50 -4.54
N LEU A 146 0.03 -6.25 -4.43
CA LEU A 146 0.43 -5.19 -5.37
C LEU A 146 1.95 -4.95 -5.36
N LEU A 147 2.60 -5.07 -4.20
CA LEU A 147 4.04 -5.00 -4.10
C LEU A 147 4.70 -6.17 -4.85
N ALA A 148 4.27 -7.40 -4.60
CA ALA A 148 4.81 -8.59 -5.26
C ALA A 148 4.69 -8.51 -6.79
N GLU A 149 3.57 -8.04 -7.31
CA GLU A 149 3.34 -7.81 -8.75
C GLU A 149 4.23 -6.69 -9.32
N ALA A 150 4.58 -5.69 -8.50
CA ALA A 150 5.40 -4.57 -8.95
C ALA A 150 6.90 -4.88 -9.03
N LEU A 151 7.39 -5.73 -8.13
CA LEU A 151 8.82 -5.95 -7.88
C LEU A 151 9.63 -6.34 -9.12
N PRO A 152 9.24 -7.31 -9.97
CA PRO A 152 10.03 -7.69 -11.13
C PRO A 152 10.28 -6.50 -12.07
N ASN A 153 9.24 -5.74 -12.38
CA ASN A 153 9.34 -4.57 -13.24
C ASN A 153 10.14 -3.41 -12.59
N LEU A 154 10.02 -3.22 -11.27
CA LEU A 154 10.83 -2.23 -10.57
C LEU A 154 12.31 -2.63 -10.58
N LYS A 155 12.61 -3.90 -10.32
CA LYS A 155 13.98 -4.42 -10.33
C LYS A 155 14.64 -4.29 -11.72
N GLU A 156 13.89 -4.57 -12.79
CA GLU A 156 14.37 -4.42 -14.17
C GLU A 156 14.68 -2.96 -14.53
N ARG A 157 13.85 -2.02 -14.07
CA ARG A 157 13.94 -0.60 -14.47
C ARG A 157 14.80 0.25 -13.57
N THR A 158 15.09 -0.21 -12.37
CA THR A 158 15.85 0.52 -11.36
C THR A 158 16.85 -0.43 -10.70
N ALA A 159 17.89 0.10 -10.08
CA ALA A 159 18.84 -0.69 -9.28
C ALA A 159 18.26 -0.96 -7.86
N LEU A 160 17.02 -1.43 -7.79
CA LEU A 160 16.30 -1.65 -6.53
C LEU A 160 16.97 -2.75 -5.69
N ASP A 161 17.47 -2.39 -4.52
CA ASP A 161 18.00 -3.27 -3.49
C ASP A 161 17.23 -3.17 -2.17
N THR A 162 16.66 -2.00 -1.92
CA THR A 162 15.93 -1.69 -0.69
C THR A 162 14.60 -1.03 -1.00
N MET A 163 13.52 -1.56 -0.42
CA MET A 163 12.16 -1.03 -0.53
C MET A 163 11.69 -0.52 0.84
N VAL A 164 11.31 0.75 0.89
CA VAL A 164 10.71 1.35 2.09
C VAL A 164 9.20 1.47 1.93
N THR A 165 8.44 0.94 2.89
CA THR A 165 6.96 0.93 2.83
C THR A 165 6.33 1.28 4.17
N ASP A 166 5.02 1.51 4.18
CA ASP A 166 4.26 1.47 5.43
C ASP A 166 3.99 0.02 5.89
N GLY A 167 3.35 -0.14 7.05
CA GLY A 167 3.05 -1.46 7.61
C GLY A 167 2.05 -2.27 6.80
N GLY A 168 1.37 -1.68 5.82
CA GLY A 168 0.35 -2.33 5.00
C GLY A 168 0.91 -3.40 4.06
N PHE A 169 2.16 -3.25 3.65
CA PHE A 169 2.80 -4.08 2.63
C PHE A 169 3.43 -5.38 3.14
N GLY A 170 3.50 -5.58 4.45
CA GLY A 170 4.08 -6.80 5.04
C GLY A 170 3.10 -7.96 4.99
N SER A 171 3.30 -8.89 4.06
CA SER A 171 2.53 -10.13 3.89
C SER A 171 3.44 -11.28 3.50
N GLU A 172 2.94 -12.51 3.56
CA GLU A 172 3.70 -13.68 3.10
C GLU A 172 4.04 -13.59 1.61
N ILE A 173 3.09 -13.14 0.79
CA ILE A 173 3.26 -12.99 -0.66
C ILE A 173 4.37 -11.97 -0.97
N SER A 174 4.36 -10.83 -0.30
CA SER A 174 5.40 -9.82 -0.49
C SER A 174 6.76 -10.27 0.01
N ASP A 175 6.82 -11.01 1.14
CA ASP A 175 8.09 -11.51 1.70
C ASP A 175 8.76 -12.52 0.74
N ILE A 176 7.98 -13.43 0.13
CA ILE A 176 8.48 -14.38 -0.85
C ILE A 176 9.01 -13.64 -2.09
N ALA A 177 8.22 -12.73 -2.66
CA ALA A 177 8.62 -11.98 -3.84
C ALA A 177 9.88 -11.12 -3.60
N LEU A 178 10.00 -10.51 -2.42
CA LEU A 178 11.18 -9.73 -2.02
C LEU A 178 12.43 -10.61 -1.91
N GLN A 179 12.29 -11.81 -1.35
CA GLN A 179 13.38 -12.78 -1.24
C GLN A 179 13.84 -13.26 -2.63
N GLU A 180 12.92 -13.61 -3.52
CA GLU A 180 13.20 -14.02 -4.90
C GLU A 180 13.93 -12.94 -5.70
N GLN A 181 13.60 -11.67 -5.47
CA GLN A 181 14.22 -10.53 -6.14
C GLN A 181 15.46 -9.98 -5.41
N ASN A 182 15.84 -10.59 -4.28
CA ASN A 182 16.92 -10.12 -3.40
C ASN A 182 16.77 -8.63 -3.06
N VAL A 183 15.59 -8.26 -2.54
CA VAL A 183 15.25 -6.88 -2.11
C VAL A 183 14.96 -6.86 -0.62
N THR A 184 15.59 -5.95 0.09
CA THR A 184 15.37 -5.74 1.54
C THR A 184 14.14 -4.87 1.77
N LEU A 185 13.18 -5.36 2.58
CA LEU A 185 12.03 -4.56 3.00
C LEU A 185 12.31 -3.82 4.31
N ILE A 186 12.12 -2.50 4.30
CA ILE A 186 12.12 -1.64 5.48
C ILE A 186 10.71 -1.09 5.65
N GLN A 187 10.05 -1.44 6.75
CA GLN A 187 8.73 -0.89 7.06
C GLN A 187 8.84 0.29 8.00
N THR A 188 8.08 1.35 7.76
CA THR A 188 8.01 2.54 8.66
C THR A 188 7.06 2.34 9.84
N ALA A 189 6.25 1.29 9.81
CA ALA A 189 5.38 0.82 10.88
C ALA A 189 5.14 -0.68 10.73
N LEU A 190 4.73 -1.35 11.77
CA LEU A 190 4.39 -2.77 11.75
C LEU A 190 2.89 -2.95 11.99
N ARG A 191 2.26 -3.83 11.22
CA ARG A 191 0.84 -4.23 11.41
C ARG A 191 0.68 -5.11 12.65
N GLY A 192 -0.49 -5.03 13.25
CA GLY A 192 -0.91 -5.89 14.36
C GLY A 192 -0.59 -5.32 15.74
N ALA A 193 -0.85 -6.14 16.76
CA ALA A 193 -0.58 -5.77 18.13
C ALA A 193 0.93 -5.57 18.34
N GLN A 194 1.27 -4.49 19.01
CA GLN A 194 2.65 -4.27 19.44
C GLN A 194 3.02 -5.35 20.46
N PRO A 195 4.20 -5.96 20.34
CA PRO A 195 4.66 -6.90 21.35
C PRO A 195 4.84 -6.19 22.69
N ASP A 196 4.68 -6.92 23.76
CA ASP A 196 5.04 -6.45 25.09
C ASP A 196 6.51 -6.00 25.08
N PRO A 197 6.83 -4.75 25.43
CA PRO A 197 8.20 -4.24 25.44
C PRO A 197 9.09 -4.98 26.45
N ASP A 198 8.49 -5.58 27.48
CA ASP A 198 9.22 -6.33 28.52
C ASP A 198 9.41 -7.82 28.17
N ALA A 199 8.79 -8.31 27.11
CA ALA A 199 8.89 -9.71 26.67
C ALA A 199 9.69 -9.85 25.37
N PHE A 200 10.60 -10.81 25.32
CA PHE A 200 11.29 -11.15 24.09
C PHE A 200 10.33 -11.72 23.05
N THR A 201 10.51 -11.28 21.82
CA THR A 201 9.85 -11.85 20.65
C THR A 201 10.86 -12.68 19.85
N LEU A 202 10.42 -13.39 18.83
CA LEU A 202 11.33 -14.14 17.95
C LEU A 202 12.38 -13.23 17.27
N SER A 203 12.09 -11.94 17.12
CA SER A 203 13.04 -10.95 16.56
C SER A 203 14.23 -10.61 17.47
N ASP A 204 14.21 -11.07 18.73
CA ASP A 204 15.31 -10.91 19.69
C ASP A 204 16.27 -12.11 19.66
N PHE A 205 15.91 -13.15 18.91
CA PHE A 205 16.74 -14.33 18.66
C PHE A 205 17.44 -14.18 17.29
N ASP A 206 18.65 -14.71 17.19
CA ASP A 206 19.33 -14.84 15.90
C ASP A 206 18.99 -16.19 15.27
N ILE A 207 18.50 -16.16 14.03
CA ILE A 207 18.04 -17.33 13.27
C ILE A 207 18.88 -17.48 12.02
N GLN A 208 19.68 -18.53 11.96
CA GLN A 208 20.40 -18.88 10.74
C GLN A 208 19.52 -19.77 9.88
N GLN A 209 19.50 -19.50 8.58
CA GLN A 209 18.73 -20.24 7.58
C GLN A 209 19.67 -20.85 6.54
N ASP A 210 19.26 -21.97 5.94
CA ASP A 210 19.92 -22.57 4.78
C ASP A 210 19.59 -21.79 3.48
N GLU A 211 20.12 -22.29 2.36
CA GLU A 211 19.87 -21.69 1.03
C GLU A 211 18.39 -21.76 0.60
N GLN A 212 17.62 -22.68 1.19
CA GLN A 212 16.18 -22.83 0.94
C GLN A 212 15.33 -21.97 1.88
N GLY A 213 15.96 -21.20 2.80
CA GLY A 213 15.28 -20.36 3.78
C GLY A 213 14.72 -21.12 4.99
N SER A 214 15.09 -22.40 5.16
CA SER A 214 14.72 -23.18 6.35
C SER A 214 15.63 -22.87 7.53
N PRO A 215 15.08 -22.67 8.75
CA PRO A 215 15.90 -22.35 9.91
C PRO A 215 16.72 -23.57 10.36
N THR A 216 18.00 -23.38 10.57
CA THR A 216 18.95 -24.44 10.97
C THR A 216 19.46 -24.30 12.40
N ILE A 217 19.74 -23.07 12.80
CA ILE A 217 20.32 -22.72 14.11
C ILE A 217 19.56 -21.54 14.69
N LEU A 218 19.36 -21.57 16.01
CA LEU A 218 18.74 -20.50 16.77
C LEU A 218 19.64 -20.11 17.95
N THR A 219 20.00 -18.84 18.06
CA THR A 219 20.77 -18.30 19.19
C THR A 219 19.88 -17.38 20.03
N CYS A 220 19.78 -17.63 21.32
CA CYS A 220 18.98 -16.82 22.24
C CYS A 220 19.72 -15.51 22.63
N PRO A 221 19.02 -14.49 23.19
CA PRO A 221 19.66 -13.25 23.64
C PRO A 221 20.76 -13.41 24.68
N GLN A 222 20.81 -14.55 25.40
CA GLN A 222 21.88 -14.88 26.35
C GLN A 222 23.07 -15.59 25.68
N GLY A 223 23.02 -15.83 24.36
CA GLY A 223 24.11 -16.45 23.61
C GLY A 223 24.06 -17.98 23.53
N GLN A 224 23.05 -18.66 24.08
CA GLN A 224 22.90 -20.10 23.90
C GLN A 224 22.45 -20.43 22.48
N THR A 225 23.24 -21.22 21.77
CA THR A 225 23.00 -21.64 20.39
C THR A 225 22.52 -23.10 20.37
N VAL A 226 21.41 -23.35 19.69
CA VAL A 226 20.76 -24.66 19.60
C VAL A 226 20.27 -24.94 18.17
N PRO A 227 20.22 -26.21 17.75
CA PRO A 227 19.67 -26.58 16.46
C PRO A 227 18.15 -26.33 16.41
N VAL A 228 17.67 -26.02 15.23
CA VAL A 228 16.24 -25.97 14.91
C VAL A 228 15.83 -27.31 14.31
N THR A 229 14.72 -27.86 14.75
CA THR A 229 14.13 -29.11 14.24
C THR A 229 12.68 -28.91 13.86
N ALA A 230 12.14 -29.78 13.00
CA ALA A 230 10.72 -29.73 12.67
C ALA A 230 9.85 -29.94 13.95
N GLY A 231 8.77 -29.17 14.05
CA GLY A 231 7.77 -29.31 15.09
C GLY A 231 6.91 -30.56 14.90
N ARG A 232 6.13 -30.92 15.94
CA ARG A 232 5.30 -32.13 15.89
C ARG A 232 4.13 -32.07 14.93
N THR A 233 3.56 -30.88 14.73
CA THR A 233 2.40 -30.65 13.86
C THR A 233 2.79 -29.82 12.65
N THR A 234 3.08 -28.54 12.86
CA THR A 234 3.51 -27.59 11.84
C THR A 234 4.54 -26.65 12.44
N GLY A 235 5.51 -26.20 11.61
CA GLY A 235 6.53 -25.22 12.01
C GLY A 235 7.77 -25.85 12.63
N TRP A 236 8.45 -25.09 13.45
CA TRP A 236 9.81 -25.33 13.94
C TRP A 236 9.86 -25.32 15.45
N GLN A 237 10.86 -26.00 16.01
CA GLN A 237 11.11 -26.00 17.44
C GLN A 237 12.60 -26.04 17.74
N SER A 238 12.98 -25.41 18.86
CA SER A 238 14.34 -25.48 19.43
C SER A 238 14.27 -25.78 20.90
N ARG A 239 15.20 -26.59 21.39
CA ARG A 239 15.27 -27.03 22.78
C ARG A 239 16.56 -26.56 23.41
N PHE A 240 16.42 -25.79 24.47
CA PHE A 240 17.49 -25.15 25.23
C PHE A 240 17.84 -25.95 26.48
N ASP A 241 19.10 -25.86 26.90
CA ASP A 241 19.60 -26.52 28.11
C ASP A 241 18.86 -26.03 29.35
N PRO A 242 18.32 -26.94 30.18
CA PRO A 242 17.53 -26.55 31.35
C PRO A 242 18.38 -25.87 32.44
N THR A 243 19.64 -26.23 32.58
CA THR A 243 20.51 -25.62 33.63
C THR A 243 20.85 -24.19 33.30
N ILE A 244 21.15 -23.91 32.03
CA ILE A 244 21.43 -22.56 31.55
C ILE A 244 20.15 -21.70 31.60
N CYS A 245 19.01 -22.24 31.17
CA CYS A 245 17.74 -21.49 31.17
C CYS A 245 17.21 -21.21 32.58
N ALA A 246 17.36 -22.16 33.52
CA ALA A 246 16.93 -21.95 34.90
C ALA A 246 17.76 -20.86 35.63
N ALA A 247 19.04 -20.71 35.29
CA ALA A 247 19.91 -19.67 35.81
C ALA A 247 19.83 -18.33 35.03
N CYS A 248 19.11 -18.32 33.91
CA CYS A 248 19.05 -17.16 33.01
C CYS A 248 18.25 -16.01 33.63
N PRO A 249 18.80 -14.78 33.73
CA PRO A 249 18.10 -13.62 34.28
C PRO A 249 16.84 -13.25 33.48
N PHE A 250 16.84 -13.46 32.18
CA PHE A 250 15.68 -13.19 31.33
C PHE A 250 14.55 -14.19 31.52
N GLN A 251 14.87 -15.42 31.87
CA GLN A 251 13.88 -16.43 32.21
C GLN A 251 13.27 -16.16 33.60
N GLN A 252 14.12 -15.80 34.57
CA GLN A 252 13.71 -15.49 35.95
C GLN A 252 12.84 -14.22 36.00
N SER A 253 13.12 -13.22 35.17
CA SER A 253 12.31 -11.98 35.05
C SER A 253 11.03 -12.16 34.22
N GLY A 254 10.77 -13.34 33.64
CA GLY A 254 9.61 -13.59 32.79
C GLY A 254 9.68 -13.00 31.39
N ARG A 255 10.80 -12.38 31.01
CA ARG A 255 11.01 -11.80 29.67
C ARG A 255 11.17 -12.83 28.57
N CYS A 256 11.69 -14.03 28.88
CA CYS A 256 11.93 -15.07 27.90
C CYS A 256 10.66 -15.89 27.63
N ARG A 257 10.38 -16.18 26.36
CA ARG A 257 9.19 -16.93 25.90
C ARG A 257 9.37 -18.44 25.91
N THR A 258 10.59 -18.95 26.13
CA THR A 258 10.83 -20.39 26.25
C THR A 258 10.14 -20.94 27.50
N LYS A 259 9.55 -22.13 27.41
CA LYS A 259 8.81 -22.75 28.51
C LYS A 259 9.35 -24.14 28.83
N PRO A 260 9.49 -24.47 30.13
CA PRO A 260 9.84 -25.85 30.53
C PRO A 260 8.71 -26.80 30.12
N GLN A 261 9.08 -28.02 29.74
CA GLN A 261 8.12 -29.02 29.34
C GLN A 261 7.85 -29.99 30.49
N LYS A 262 6.63 -30.53 30.61
CA LYS A 262 6.26 -31.49 31.66
C LYS A 262 7.01 -32.83 31.60
N ARG A 263 7.37 -33.27 30.40
CA ARG A 263 8.00 -34.58 30.14
C ARG A 263 9.47 -34.50 29.63
N ASP A 264 9.94 -33.31 29.34
CA ASP A 264 11.30 -33.04 28.84
C ASP A 264 11.82 -31.85 29.67
N PRO A 265 12.94 -31.98 30.41
CA PRO A 265 13.46 -30.89 31.25
C PRO A 265 13.91 -29.68 30.45
N ARG A 266 14.12 -29.81 29.12
CA ARG A 266 14.58 -28.73 28.26
C ARG A 266 13.50 -27.67 28.06
N TYR A 267 13.92 -26.42 27.90
CA TYR A 267 13.06 -25.32 27.58
C TYR A 267 12.77 -25.30 26.08
N LEU A 268 11.48 -25.23 25.71
CA LEU A 268 11.03 -25.32 24.34
C LEU A 268 10.63 -23.93 23.83
N LEU A 269 11.10 -23.57 22.65
CA LEU A 269 10.57 -22.48 21.81
C LEU A 269 10.01 -23.08 20.51
N THR A 270 8.75 -22.77 20.21
CA THR A 270 8.10 -23.16 18.95
C THR A 270 7.79 -21.92 18.14
N PHE A 271 7.93 -21.99 16.84
CA PHE A 271 7.66 -20.91 15.91
C PHE A 271 7.37 -21.46 14.50
N THR A 272 6.80 -20.61 13.65
CA THR A 272 6.43 -20.95 12.28
C THR A 272 7.26 -20.15 11.27
N THR A 273 7.22 -20.52 10.00
CA THR A 273 7.85 -19.72 8.93
C THR A 273 7.29 -18.28 8.84
N PRO A 274 5.97 -18.02 8.97
CA PRO A 274 5.44 -16.66 9.12
C PRO A 274 5.99 -15.88 10.33
N ASP A 275 6.29 -16.58 11.45
CA ASP A 275 6.91 -15.92 12.62
C ASP A 275 8.34 -15.47 12.32
N ILE A 276 9.11 -16.27 11.58
CA ILE A 276 10.48 -15.92 11.14
C ILE A 276 10.42 -14.66 10.25
N ARG A 277 9.55 -14.62 9.25
CA ARG A 277 9.37 -13.44 8.38
C ARG A 277 8.98 -12.20 9.18
N THR A 278 8.06 -12.36 10.13
CA THR A 278 7.68 -11.27 11.03
C THR A 278 8.85 -10.80 11.90
N ALA A 279 9.67 -11.73 12.39
CA ALA A 279 10.87 -11.41 13.15
C ALA A 279 11.88 -10.62 12.30
N GLN A 280 12.14 -11.05 11.06
CA GLN A 280 13.01 -10.34 10.12
C GLN A 280 12.50 -8.91 9.82
N ARG A 281 11.19 -8.72 9.57
CA ARG A 281 10.60 -7.38 9.39
C ARG A 281 10.80 -6.49 10.62
N ARG A 282 10.62 -7.04 11.83
CA ARG A 282 10.88 -6.31 13.08
C ARG A 282 12.35 -5.94 13.27
N GLN A 283 13.26 -6.84 12.92
CA GLN A 283 14.71 -6.56 12.96
C GLN A 283 15.08 -5.45 11.96
N ASN A 284 14.57 -5.52 10.73
CA ASN A 284 14.78 -4.47 9.72
C ASN A 284 14.21 -3.12 10.18
N TYR A 285 13.00 -3.12 10.74
CA TYR A 285 12.40 -1.93 11.33
C TYR A 285 13.28 -1.31 12.42
N ARG A 286 13.75 -2.12 13.38
CA ARG A 286 14.62 -1.63 14.49
C ARG A 286 15.93 -1.05 13.97
N LYS A 287 16.55 -1.64 12.97
CA LYS A 287 17.80 -1.13 12.36
C LYS A 287 17.64 0.24 11.69
N HIS A 288 16.45 0.56 11.21
CA HIS A 288 16.21 1.72 10.35
C HIS A 288 15.23 2.76 10.94
N ILE A 289 14.77 2.57 12.18
CA ILE A 289 13.74 3.40 12.80
C ILE A 289 14.09 4.90 12.84
N GLY A 290 15.37 5.24 12.94
CA GLY A 290 15.85 6.64 12.95
C GLY A 290 15.76 7.34 11.60
N ASN A 291 15.87 6.60 10.49
CA ASN A 291 15.93 7.13 9.12
C ASN A 291 14.56 7.06 8.39
N SER A 292 13.67 6.20 8.83
CA SER A 292 12.41 5.91 8.12
C SER A 292 11.35 7.01 8.25
N HIS A 293 11.42 7.85 9.27
CA HIS A 293 10.39 8.88 9.52
C HIS A 293 10.35 9.96 8.42
N ASN A 294 11.51 10.40 7.96
CA ASN A 294 11.59 11.41 6.88
C ASN A 294 11.14 10.85 5.53
N LEU A 295 11.40 9.57 5.25
CA LEU A 295 11.01 8.90 4.02
C LEU A 295 9.48 8.76 3.91
N ARG A 296 8.80 8.44 5.00
CA ARG A 296 7.34 8.39 5.04
C ARG A 296 6.71 9.73 4.71
N SER A 297 7.19 10.81 5.32
CA SER A 297 6.69 12.16 5.06
C SER A 297 6.88 12.57 3.60
N ALA A 298 7.99 12.17 2.96
CA ALA A 298 8.25 12.42 1.55
C ALA A 298 7.22 11.73 0.66
N VAL A 299 6.95 10.43 0.89
CA VAL A 299 5.96 9.67 0.12
C VAL A 299 4.54 10.23 0.33
N GLU A 300 4.15 10.59 1.55
CA GLU A 300 2.85 11.22 1.83
C GLU A 300 2.72 12.55 1.09
N SER A 301 3.78 13.35 1.00
CA SER A 301 3.82 14.59 0.21
C SER A 301 3.65 14.32 -1.30
N THR A 302 4.27 13.25 -1.81
CA THR A 302 4.13 12.82 -3.19
C THR A 302 2.70 12.39 -3.51
N VAL A 303 2.09 11.56 -2.66
CA VAL A 303 0.68 11.15 -2.78
C VAL A 303 -0.25 12.37 -2.77
N ARG A 304 0.00 13.34 -1.88
CA ARG A 304 -0.73 14.60 -1.85
C ARG A 304 -0.58 15.38 -3.16
N SER A 305 0.64 15.47 -3.69
CA SER A 305 0.93 16.17 -4.94
C SER A 305 0.25 15.54 -6.15
N VAL A 306 0.15 14.23 -6.20
CA VAL A 306 -0.58 13.49 -7.25
C VAL A 306 -2.09 13.71 -7.14
N LYS A 307 -2.63 13.82 -5.92
CA LYS A 307 -4.06 14.05 -5.67
C LYS A 307 -4.47 15.52 -5.76
N TYR A 308 -3.57 16.46 -5.57
CA TYR A 308 -3.85 17.89 -5.47
C TYR A 308 -4.60 18.49 -6.68
N PRO A 309 -4.38 18.07 -7.94
CA PRO A 309 -5.11 18.64 -9.07
C PRO A 309 -6.62 18.34 -9.05
N PHE A 310 -7.08 17.42 -8.22
CA PHE A 310 -8.45 16.93 -8.23
C PHE A 310 -9.25 17.46 -7.03
N PRO A 311 -10.49 17.93 -7.23
CA PRO A 311 -11.36 18.38 -6.15
C PRO A 311 -11.53 17.30 -5.07
N ALA A 312 -11.31 17.67 -3.80
CA ALA A 312 -11.34 16.73 -2.67
C ALA A 312 -10.44 15.47 -2.84
N GLY A 313 -9.42 15.54 -3.70
CA GLY A 313 -8.53 14.41 -4.00
C GLY A 313 -9.22 13.24 -4.73
N LYS A 314 -10.40 13.49 -5.33
CA LYS A 314 -11.18 12.47 -6.06
C LYS A 314 -11.02 12.67 -7.56
N LEU A 315 -10.70 11.58 -8.27
CA LEU A 315 -10.63 11.59 -9.73
C LEU A 315 -12.03 11.77 -10.34
N PRO A 316 -12.22 12.66 -11.31
CA PRO A 316 -13.52 12.93 -11.94
C PRO A 316 -13.87 11.90 -13.02
N VAL A 317 -13.40 10.65 -12.89
CA VAL A 317 -13.62 9.56 -13.85
C VAL A 317 -13.98 8.28 -13.13
N ARG A 318 -14.66 7.38 -13.85
CA ARG A 318 -15.02 6.03 -13.41
C ARG A 318 -14.38 4.99 -14.34
N GLY A 319 -14.26 3.76 -13.85
CA GLY A 319 -13.62 2.64 -14.54
C GLY A 319 -12.10 2.62 -14.35
N LYS A 320 -11.57 1.43 -14.10
CA LYS A 320 -10.15 1.18 -13.79
C LYS A 320 -9.21 1.80 -14.83
N PHE A 321 -9.51 1.64 -16.11
CA PHE A 321 -8.67 2.16 -17.19
C PHE A 321 -8.52 3.70 -17.11
N ARG A 322 -9.63 4.43 -16.99
CA ARG A 322 -9.60 5.91 -16.94
C ARG A 322 -8.93 6.42 -15.65
N VAL A 323 -9.19 5.75 -14.53
CA VAL A 323 -8.54 6.04 -13.24
C VAL A 323 -7.04 5.84 -13.36
N THR A 324 -6.60 4.74 -13.98
CA THR A 324 -5.17 4.45 -14.22
C THR A 324 -4.52 5.52 -15.10
N CYS A 325 -5.13 5.87 -16.23
CA CYS A 325 -4.62 6.91 -17.11
C CYS A 325 -4.46 8.26 -16.40
N MET A 326 -5.45 8.67 -15.62
CA MET A 326 -5.37 9.93 -14.87
C MET A 326 -4.35 9.89 -13.74
N ALA A 327 -4.22 8.79 -13.02
CA ALA A 327 -3.21 8.63 -11.98
C ALA A 327 -1.79 8.71 -12.56
N ILE A 328 -1.55 8.03 -13.70
CA ILE A 328 -0.25 8.07 -14.41
C ILE A 328 0.03 9.50 -14.93
N ALA A 329 -0.93 10.16 -15.57
CA ALA A 329 -0.76 11.52 -16.08
C ALA A 329 -0.45 12.52 -14.96
N SER A 330 -1.12 12.40 -13.81
CA SER A 330 -0.82 13.23 -12.64
C SER A 330 0.57 12.97 -12.08
N ALA A 331 0.98 11.70 -11.95
CA ALA A 331 2.32 11.32 -11.50
C ALA A 331 3.42 11.83 -12.47
N ALA A 332 3.20 11.70 -13.78
CA ALA A 332 4.09 12.24 -14.80
C ALA A 332 4.23 13.78 -14.67
N THR A 333 3.12 14.49 -14.42
CA THR A 333 3.15 15.94 -14.18
C THR A 333 3.96 16.29 -12.93
N VAL A 334 3.86 15.51 -11.86
CA VAL A 334 4.69 15.69 -10.66
C VAL A 334 6.17 15.52 -11.00
N ASN A 335 6.54 14.49 -11.77
CA ASN A 335 7.92 14.28 -12.21
C ASN A 335 8.43 15.43 -13.08
N VAL A 336 7.65 15.89 -14.05
CA VAL A 336 8.03 17.05 -14.89
C VAL A 336 8.32 18.28 -14.02
N ARG A 337 7.47 18.58 -13.04
CA ARG A 337 7.69 19.72 -12.11
C ARG A 337 8.95 19.51 -11.25
N ARG A 338 9.27 18.28 -10.82
CA ARG A 338 10.48 17.96 -10.07
C ARG A 338 11.73 18.17 -10.93
N ILE A 339 11.72 17.65 -12.16
CA ILE A 339 12.81 17.81 -13.13
C ILE A 339 13.04 19.30 -13.45
N GLN A 340 11.97 20.06 -13.71
CA GLN A 340 12.07 21.50 -13.96
C GLN A 340 12.72 22.24 -12.78
N ARG A 341 12.28 21.96 -11.55
CA ARG A 341 12.85 22.59 -10.34
C ARG A 341 14.33 22.22 -10.15
N TYR A 342 14.70 20.97 -10.46
CA TYR A 342 16.08 20.51 -10.42
C TYR A 342 16.94 21.27 -11.43
N LEU A 343 16.52 21.33 -12.68
CA LEU A 343 17.25 22.04 -13.74
C LEU A 343 17.41 23.52 -13.42
N MET A 344 16.37 24.17 -12.92
CA MET A 344 16.43 25.59 -12.53
C MET A 344 17.40 25.84 -11.35
N ARG A 345 17.49 24.91 -10.39
CA ARG A 345 18.50 24.99 -9.32
C ARG A 345 19.92 24.85 -9.85
N ARG A 346 20.15 23.89 -10.74
CA ARG A 346 21.48 23.66 -11.38
C ARG A 346 21.92 24.90 -12.16
N ILE A 347 21.01 25.50 -12.95
CA ILE A 347 21.32 26.75 -13.68
C ILE A 347 21.72 27.84 -12.70
N LYS A 348 20.95 28.09 -11.63
CA LYS A 348 21.28 29.11 -10.62
C LYS A 348 22.61 28.84 -9.90
N GLN A 349 22.90 27.59 -9.57
CA GLN A 349 24.18 27.20 -8.95
C GLN A 349 25.34 27.50 -9.90
N ASN A 350 25.25 27.10 -11.16
CA ASN A 350 26.28 27.37 -12.16
C ASN A 350 26.49 28.90 -12.39
N GLU A 351 25.43 29.69 -12.33
CA GLU A 351 25.53 31.17 -12.42
C GLU A 351 26.26 31.76 -11.21
N VAL A 352 25.97 31.26 -10.00
CA VAL A 352 26.63 31.70 -8.77
C VAL A 352 28.10 31.32 -8.80
N GLU A 353 28.44 30.08 -9.18
CA GLU A 353 29.83 29.62 -9.32
C GLU A 353 30.63 30.46 -10.31
N LYS A 354 30.04 30.76 -11.48
CA LYS A 354 30.65 31.62 -12.49
C LYS A 354 30.90 33.03 -11.96
N ARG A 355 29.95 33.62 -11.22
CA ARG A 355 30.11 34.92 -10.58
C ARG A 355 31.25 34.91 -9.55
N SER A 356 31.30 33.89 -8.67
CA SER A 356 32.33 33.71 -7.67
C SER A 356 33.73 33.57 -8.33
N GLN A 357 33.85 32.75 -9.38
CA GLN A 357 35.10 32.60 -10.12
C GLN A 357 35.54 33.91 -10.79
N ASN A 358 34.59 34.68 -11.37
CA ASN A 358 34.91 36.00 -11.94
C ASN A 358 35.32 37.00 -10.88
N GLU A 359 34.66 37.02 -9.71
CA GLU A 359 35.05 37.90 -8.59
C GLU A 359 36.44 37.52 -8.05
N GLU A 360 36.78 36.25 -7.92
CA GLU A 360 38.12 35.80 -7.52
C GLU A 360 39.16 36.15 -8.58
N ALA A 361 38.84 35.97 -9.88
CA ALA A 361 39.72 36.40 -10.95
C ALA A 361 39.98 37.91 -10.92
N THR A 362 38.89 38.70 -10.70
CA THR A 362 39.02 40.15 -10.59
C THR A 362 39.87 40.56 -9.35
N LYS A 363 39.67 39.93 -8.18
CA LYS A 363 40.49 40.17 -6.99
C LYS A 363 41.96 39.80 -7.21
N ARG A 364 42.25 38.74 -7.95
CA ARG A 364 43.61 38.34 -8.30
C ARG A 364 44.25 39.37 -9.25
N ILE A 365 43.50 39.89 -10.20
CA ILE A 365 43.94 40.95 -11.10
C ILE A 365 44.23 42.23 -10.33
N ASP A 366 43.29 42.65 -9.45
CA ASP A 366 43.48 43.85 -8.60
C ASP A 366 44.65 43.68 -7.63
N SER A 367 44.85 42.52 -7.05
CA SER A 367 46.02 42.18 -6.23
C SER A 367 47.33 42.24 -7.05
N PHE A 368 47.31 41.75 -8.27
CA PHE A 368 48.49 41.84 -9.16
C PHE A 368 48.83 43.29 -9.51
N PHE A 369 47.81 44.13 -9.81
CA PHE A 369 48.06 45.56 -10.08
C PHE A 369 48.43 46.37 -8.82
N SER A 370 48.06 45.93 -7.64
CA SER A 370 48.50 46.59 -6.38
C SER A 370 49.95 46.39 -6.07
N PHE A 371 50.61 45.37 -6.66
CA PHE A 371 52.07 45.16 -6.56
C PHE A 371 52.89 46.05 -7.52
N PHE A 372 52.27 46.65 -8.53
CA PHE A 372 52.88 47.58 -9.45
C PHE A 372 52.36 49.00 -9.18
N PRO A 373 53.10 49.90 -8.54
CA PRO A 373 52.64 51.26 -8.34
C PRO A 373 52.74 52.04 -9.67
N PHE A 374 51.79 51.82 -10.57
CA PHE A 374 51.63 52.69 -11.74
C PHE A 374 50.86 53.93 -11.31
N SER A 375 51.55 55.10 -11.27
CA SER A 375 50.99 56.42 -11.03
C SER A 375 49.91 56.69 -12.09
N PRO A 376 48.70 57.17 -11.71
CA PRO A 376 47.61 57.43 -12.65
C PRO A 376 47.83 58.54 -13.65
N ARG A 377 49.03 59.14 -13.67
CA ARG A 377 49.35 60.33 -14.51
C ARG A 377 49.86 60.01 -15.89
N THR A 378 49.96 58.74 -16.33
CA THR A 378 50.59 58.38 -17.63
C THR A 378 49.66 57.84 -18.70
N TRP A 379 48.35 57.91 -18.52
CA TRP A 379 47.39 57.40 -19.51
C TRP A 379 46.43 58.45 -20.09
N LEU A 380 47.01 59.62 -20.43
CA LEU A 380 46.30 60.60 -21.26
C LEU A 380 47.21 60.88 -22.49
N PHE A 381 47.18 60.02 -23.46
CA PHE A 381 47.56 60.25 -24.85
C PHE A 381 47.76 58.94 -25.58
N PHE A 382 46.70 58.48 -26.18
CA PHE A 382 46.67 57.76 -27.44
C PHE A 382 45.22 57.37 -27.73
N CYS A 383 44.46 58.30 -28.31
CA CYS A 383 43.35 58.05 -29.17
C CYS A 383 43.54 59.02 -30.33
N SER A 384 43.93 58.47 -31.46
CA SER A 384 43.66 59.02 -32.80
C SER A 384 43.28 57.87 -33.72
#